data_340708b1ba2fc826bd01859c8ecb48fe
#
_entry.id   340708b1ba2fc826bd01859c8ecb48fe
#
_cell.length_a   1.000
_cell.length_b   1.000
_cell.length_c   1.000
_cell.angle_alpha   90.00
_cell.angle_beta   90.00
_cell.angle_gamma   90.00
#
_symmetry.space_group_name_H-M   'P 1'
#
loop_
_entity.id
_entity.type
_entity.pdbx_description
1 polymer ?
#
loop_
_entity_poly.entity_id
_entity_poly.type
_entity_poly.pdbx_seq_one_letter_code
_entity_poly.pdbx_strand_id
1 'polypeptide(L)'
;MALIGIGGANAQDSNNKPEVNEIYKMFSKTMTRRMDLEVKQNRPFFSRNGEISRLLIEAMNAGDLKVYRSDSCLNVMPDSTLQKNLAYTVTQQVPEDPNDPYSPMITKDVTTVIPENLFSVMYIKEDVIFDRNRSRMYWYIRTLTLTVPGKPEYVNQYGITGELSNVLHFKYDEVVEVLRSEKYADRAI
;
A
#
# COMPACT_ATOMS: atom_id res chain seq x y z
N MET A 1 -26.38 -34.28 -31.77
CA MET A 1 -25.09 -33.81 -31.25
C MET A 1 -25.30 -32.42 -30.65
N ALA A 2 -25.48 -32.32 -29.34
CA ALA A 2 -25.80 -31.06 -28.66
C ALA A 2 -24.51 -30.40 -28.16
N LEU A 3 -24.23 -29.20 -28.67
CA LEU A 3 -23.12 -28.37 -28.18
C LEU A 3 -23.55 -27.75 -26.85
N ILE A 4 -22.97 -28.17 -25.76
CA ILE A 4 -23.09 -27.51 -24.45
C ILE A 4 -22.16 -26.33 -24.49
N GLY A 5 -22.70 -25.13 -24.62
CA GLY A 5 -21.95 -23.88 -24.46
C GLY A 5 -21.50 -23.75 -23.01
N ILE A 6 -20.20 -23.83 -22.77
CA ILE A 6 -19.58 -23.48 -21.50
C ILE A 6 -19.69 -21.95 -21.38
N GLY A 7 -20.66 -21.49 -20.61
CA GLY A 7 -20.74 -20.10 -20.21
C GLY A 7 -19.54 -19.77 -19.35
N GLY A 8 -18.59 -19.02 -19.90
CA GLY A 8 -17.47 -18.49 -19.14
C GLY A 8 -18.03 -17.63 -18.00
N ALA A 9 -17.68 -17.97 -16.77
CA ALA A 9 -17.87 -17.08 -15.64
C ALA A 9 -17.03 -15.85 -15.90
N ASN A 10 -17.65 -14.77 -16.34
CA ASN A 10 -16.99 -13.47 -16.40
C ASN A 10 -16.64 -13.09 -14.94
N ALA A 11 -15.38 -13.25 -14.58
CA ALA A 11 -14.84 -12.63 -13.39
C ALA A 11 -15.22 -11.15 -13.48
N GLN A 12 -15.86 -10.65 -12.45
CA GLN A 12 -16.39 -9.29 -12.40
C GLN A 12 -15.25 -8.32 -12.65
N ASP A 13 -15.18 -7.76 -13.84
CA ASP A 13 -14.14 -6.82 -14.23
C ASP A 13 -14.23 -5.61 -13.28
N SER A 14 -13.19 -5.41 -12.48
CA SER A 14 -13.16 -4.34 -11.47
C SER A 14 -13.28 -2.94 -12.07
N ASN A 15 -13.02 -2.79 -13.38
CA ASN A 15 -13.22 -1.53 -14.11
C ASN A 15 -14.68 -1.34 -14.56
N ASN A 16 -15.50 -2.39 -14.60
CA ASN A 16 -16.91 -2.29 -14.93
C ASN A 16 -17.74 -2.25 -13.62
N LYS A 17 -17.43 -1.28 -12.77
CA LYS A 17 -18.23 -1.01 -11.56
C LYS A 17 -19.62 -0.55 -12.02
N PRO A 18 -20.69 -1.28 -11.70
CA PRO A 18 -22.03 -0.84 -12.11
C PRO A 18 -22.32 0.47 -11.41
N GLU A 19 -22.46 1.54 -12.17
CA GLU A 19 -22.84 2.83 -11.61
C GLU A 19 -24.23 2.71 -10.98
N VAL A 20 -24.32 3.01 -9.69
CA VAL A 20 -25.58 3.01 -8.96
C VAL A 20 -26.22 4.38 -9.12
N ASN A 21 -27.40 4.41 -9.80
CA ASN A 21 -28.15 5.64 -9.95
C ASN A 21 -28.53 6.21 -8.57
N GLU A 22 -28.36 7.53 -8.39
CA GLU A 22 -28.66 8.25 -7.14
C GLU A 22 -30.07 7.95 -6.59
N ILE A 23 -31.06 7.79 -7.48
CA ILE A 23 -32.48 7.50 -7.11
C ILE A 23 -32.57 6.15 -6.37
N TYR A 24 -31.70 5.21 -6.67
CA TYR A 24 -31.70 3.87 -6.09
C TYR A 24 -30.72 3.70 -4.93
N LYS A 25 -29.90 4.70 -4.64
CA LYS A 25 -29.01 4.71 -3.47
C LYS A 25 -29.83 4.86 -2.18
N MET A 26 -30.03 3.77 -1.49
CA MET A 26 -30.67 3.78 -0.18
C MET A 26 -29.71 4.12 0.94
N PHE A 27 -28.44 3.73 0.76
CA PHE A 27 -27.39 3.92 1.75
C PHE A 27 -26.06 4.14 1.02
N SER A 28 -25.29 5.11 1.47
CA SER A 28 -23.92 5.35 1.01
C SER A 28 -23.07 5.78 2.21
N LYS A 29 -21.94 5.09 2.42
CA LYS A 29 -21.00 5.41 3.49
C LYS A 29 -19.57 5.12 3.07
N THR A 30 -18.67 6.05 3.34
CA THR A 30 -17.23 5.82 3.22
C THR A 30 -16.71 5.15 4.48
N MET A 31 -15.96 4.07 4.31
CA MET A 31 -15.35 3.28 5.39
C MET A 31 -13.85 3.13 5.14
N THR A 32 -13.10 3.02 6.22
CA THR A 32 -11.69 2.65 6.18
C THR A 32 -11.50 1.37 6.97
N ARG A 33 -10.95 0.35 6.31
CA ARG A 33 -10.61 -0.94 6.94
C ARG A 33 -9.11 -1.05 7.08
N ARG A 34 -8.66 -1.47 8.25
CA ARG A 34 -7.27 -1.85 8.51
C ARG A 34 -7.07 -3.32 8.19
N MET A 35 -6.08 -3.63 7.38
CA MET A 35 -5.67 -4.98 7.03
C MET A 35 -4.21 -5.18 7.45
N ASP A 36 -3.95 -6.14 8.30
CA ASP A 36 -2.62 -6.58 8.66
C ASP A 36 -2.19 -7.67 7.66
N LEU A 37 -1.12 -7.41 6.91
CA LEU A 37 -0.65 -8.28 5.84
C LEU A 37 0.11 -9.51 6.37
N GLU A 38 0.67 -9.44 7.59
CA GLU A 38 1.41 -10.55 8.21
C GLU A 38 0.49 -11.68 8.70
N VAL A 39 -0.81 -11.40 8.89
CA VAL A 39 -1.77 -12.39 9.37
C VAL A 39 -1.96 -13.50 8.35
N LYS A 40 -2.06 -14.75 8.84
CA LYS A 40 -2.18 -15.98 8.01
C LYS A 40 -3.23 -15.88 6.90
N GLN A 41 -4.34 -15.20 7.16
CA GLN A 41 -5.44 -15.01 6.19
C GLN A 41 -5.03 -14.17 4.99
N ASN A 42 -4.08 -13.24 5.17
CA ASN A 42 -3.61 -12.29 4.16
C ASN A 42 -2.27 -12.71 3.52
N ARG A 43 -1.77 -13.90 3.82
CA ARG A 43 -0.51 -14.44 3.27
C ARG A 43 -0.38 -14.36 1.75
N PRO A 44 -1.43 -14.52 0.95
CA PRO A 44 -1.32 -14.35 -0.50
C PRO A 44 -0.79 -12.96 -0.92
N PHE A 45 -1.07 -11.93 -0.12
CA PHE A 45 -0.61 -10.56 -0.38
C PHE A 45 0.76 -10.25 0.23
N PHE A 46 1.31 -11.16 1.04
CA PHE A 46 2.54 -10.94 1.79
C PHE A 46 3.42 -12.21 1.82
N SER A 47 3.51 -12.90 0.70
CA SER A 47 4.42 -14.03 0.53
C SER A 47 5.85 -13.53 0.34
N ARG A 48 6.84 -14.30 0.79
CA ARG A 48 8.26 -13.94 0.70
C ARG A 48 8.66 -13.62 -0.74
N ASN A 49 9.23 -12.47 -0.98
CA ASN A 49 9.61 -11.89 -2.29
C ASN A 49 8.42 -11.56 -3.24
N GLY A 50 7.19 -11.72 -2.78
CA GLY A 50 5.97 -11.36 -3.51
C GLY A 50 5.05 -10.47 -2.66
N GLU A 51 5.64 -9.73 -1.70
CA GLU A 51 4.89 -8.81 -0.86
C GLU A 51 4.28 -7.68 -1.72
N ILE A 52 2.98 -7.45 -1.57
CA ILE A 52 2.30 -6.36 -2.29
C ILE A 52 2.93 -4.99 -1.98
N SER A 53 3.42 -4.79 -0.76
CA SER A 53 4.14 -3.58 -0.37
C SER A 53 5.39 -3.37 -1.21
N ARG A 54 6.17 -4.43 -1.44
CA ARG A 54 7.35 -4.40 -2.30
C ARG A 54 7.00 -4.03 -3.74
N LEU A 55 5.97 -4.67 -4.32
CA LEU A 55 5.52 -4.37 -5.67
C LEU A 55 5.09 -2.92 -5.85
N LEU A 56 4.34 -2.38 -4.88
CA LEU A 56 3.88 -1.00 -4.91
C LEU A 56 5.04 -0.01 -4.75
N ILE A 57 6.00 -0.29 -3.87
CA ILE A 57 7.19 0.55 -3.67
C ILE A 57 8.12 0.49 -4.90
N GLU A 58 8.30 -0.68 -5.50
CA GLU A 58 9.06 -0.82 -6.75
C GLU A 58 8.40 -0.03 -7.90
N ALA A 59 7.09 -0.13 -8.06
CA ALA A 59 6.34 0.61 -9.08
C ALA A 59 6.42 2.13 -8.87
N MET A 60 6.37 2.56 -7.63
CA MET A 60 6.56 3.96 -7.23
C MET A 60 7.99 4.43 -7.57
N ASN A 61 9.01 3.68 -7.21
CA ASN A 61 10.41 4.02 -7.49
C ASN A 61 10.72 4.03 -8.99
N ALA A 62 10.02 3.20 -9.78
CA ALA A 62 10.10 3.20 -11.23
C ALA A 62 9.36 4.38 -11.90
N GLY A 63 8.56 5.13 -11.13
CA GLY A 63 7.72 6.23 -11.62
C GLY A 63 6.41 5.78 -12.28
N ASP A 64 6.09 4.48 -12.23
CA ASP A 64 4.87 3.91 -12.80
C ASP A 64 3.64 4.18 -11.91
N LEU A 65 3.85 4.37 -10.59
CA LEU A 65 2.79 4.59 -9.60
C LEU A 65 3.03 5.87 -8.82
N LYS A 66 2.00 6.70 -8.70
CA LYS A 66 2.05 7.96 -7.94
C LYS A 66 1.70 7.75 -6.48
N VAL A 67 2.38 8.49 -5.61
CA VAL A 67 2.05 8.57 -4.18
C VAL A 67 1.39 9.91 -3.88
N TYR A 68 0.36 9.88 -3.05
CA TYR A 68 -0.43 11.05 -2.70
C TYR A 68 -0.19 11.50 -1.26
N ARG A 69 -0.40 12.80 -0.98
CA ARG A 69 -0.21 13.38 0.36
C ARG A 69 -1.24 12.89 1.39
N SER A 70 -2.41 12.52 0.91
CA SER A 70 -3.53 12.09 1.76
C SER A 70 -4.37 11.02 1.09
N ASP A 71 -5.21 10.38 1.86
CA ASP A 71 -6.16 9.35 1.43
C ASP A 71 -7.27 9.86 0.50
N SER A 72 -7.36 11.18 0.26
CA SER A 72 -8.23 11.78 -0.75
C SER A 72 -7.67 11.69 -2.17
N CYS A 73 -6.36 11.41 -2.32
CA CYS A 73 -5.64 11.31 -3.59
C CYS A 73 -5.81 12.54 -4.52
N LEU A 74 -5.90 13.73 -3.94
CA LEU A 74 -6.03 14.99 -4.71
C LEU A 74 -4.67 15.56 -5.11
N ASN A 75 -3.69 15.50 -4.21
CA ASN A 75 -2.38 16.11 -4.41
C ASN A 75 -1.29 15.04 -4.33
N VAL A 76 -0.45 15.00 -5.36
CA VAL A 76 0.73 14.14 -5.39
C VAL A 76 1.71 14.55 -4.30
N MET A 77 2.34 13.58 -3.65
CA MET A 77 3.36 13.81 -2.65
C MET A 77 4.66 14.29 -3.31
N PRO A 78 5.27 15.38 -2.83
CA PRO A 78 6.58 15.81 -3.32
C PRO A 78 7.66 14.80 -2.94
N ASP A 79 8.67 14.65 -3.81
CA ASP A 79 9.78 13.71 -3.60
C ASP A 79 10.50 13.91 -2.26
N SER A 80 10.66 15.17 -1.83
CA SER A 80 11.29 15.48 -0.54
C SER A 80 10.53 14.95 0.68
N THR A 81 9.19 14.91 0.60
CA THR A 81 8.33 14.33 1.64
C THR A 81 8.30 12.81 1.52
N LEU A 82 8.27 12.30 0.29
CA LEU A 82 8.32 10.87 0.00
C LEU A 82 9.60 10.23 0.58
N GLN A 83 10.75 10.84 0.33
CA GLN A 83 12.03 10.36 0.89
C GLN A 83 12.02 10.34 2.42
N LYS A 84 11.40 11.31 3.07
CA LYS A 84 11.23 11.32 4.53
C LYS A 84 10.34 10.18 5.03
N ASN A 85 9.28 9.85 4.28
CA ASN A 85 8.38 8.75 4.64
C ASN A 85 9.00 7.36 4.42
N LEU A 86 9.98 7.27 3.54
CA LEU A 86 10.70 6.03 3.22
C LEU A 86 11.99 5.85 4.03
N ALA A 87 12.42 6.86 4.78
CA ALA A 87 13.66 6.84 5.51
C ALA A 87 13.43 7.03 7.01
N TYR A 88 14.37 6.53 7.78
CA TYR A 88 14.49 6.79 9.21
C TYR A 88 15.91 7.21 9.55
N THR A 89 16.06 8.00 10.61
CA THR A 89 17.35 8.45 11.08
C THR A 89 17.64 7.83 12.43
N VAL A 90 18.77 7.15 12.53
CA VAL A 90 19.26 6.52 13.77
C VAL A 90 20.56 7.17 14.16
N THR A 91 20.67 7.57 15.40
CA THR A 91 21.90 8.04 15.99
C THR A 91 22.78 6.85 16.35
N GLN A 92 23.90 6.70 15.68
CA GLN A 92 24.86 5.61 15.87
C GLN A 92 26.23 6.14 16.31
N GLN A 93 26.91 5.33 17.10
CA GLN A 93 28.34 5.57 17.37
C GLN A 93 29.16 4.91 16.24
N VAL A 94 29.89 5.72 15.51
CA VAL A 94 30.74 5.28 14.41
C VAL A 94 32.18 5.78 14.67
N PRO A 95 33.22 5.05 14.25
CA PRO A 95 34.59 5.56 14.34
C PRO A 95 34.73 6.81 13.49
N GLU A 96 35.45 7.80 13.96
CA GLU A 96 35.73 9.06 13.25
C GLU A 96 36.49 8.79 11.94
N ASP A 97 37.48 7.88 11.99
CA ASP A 97 38.15 7.34 10.79
C ASP A 97 37.86 5.84 10.65
N PRO A 98 37.12 5.41 9.61
CA PRO A 98 36.80 3.99 9.37
C PRO A 98 38.04 3.11 9.10
N ASN A 99 39.20 3.72 8.74
CA ASN A 99 40.44 3.01 8.42
C ASN A 99 41.36 2.85 9.62
N ASP A 100 41.07 3.58 10.72
CA ASP A 100 41.88 3.50 11.97
C ASP A 100 41.11 2.69 13.03
N PRO A 101 41.59 1.46 13.41
CA PRO A 101 40.97 0.65 14.45
C PRO A 101 40.92 1.30 15.84
N TYR A 102 41.75 2.30 16.07
CA TYR A 102 41.84 3.03 17.35
C TYR A 102 41.16 4.41 17.30
N SER A 103 40.47 4.72 16.21
CA SER A 103 39.77 5.98 16.06
C SER A 103 38.71 6.17 17.16
N PRO A 104 38.59 7.39 17.72
CA PRO A 104 37.55 7.68 18.70
C PRO A 104 36.15 7.48 18.10
N MET A 105 35.20 6.97 18.89
CA MET A 105 33.80 6.83 18.49
C MET A 105 33.12 8.18 18.58
N ILE A 106 32.57 8.62 17.47
CA ILE A 106 31.72 9.81 17.37
C ILE A 106 30.25 9.43 17.19
N THR A 107 29.38 10.24 17.74
CA THR A 107 27.92 10.09 17.54
C THR A 107 27.51 10.74 16.23
N LYS A 108 26.96 9.97 15.31
CA LYS A 108 26.53 10.45 14.00
C LYS A 108 25.12 9.99 13.70
N ASP A 109 24.32 10.89 13.14
CA ASP A 109 23.01 10.55 12.61
C ASP A 109 23.14 9.91 11.22
N VAL A 110 22.68 8.68 11.11
CA VAL A 110 22.68 7.91 9.86
C VAL A 110 21.25 7.74 9.39
N THR A 111 20.97 8.26 8.20
CA THR A 111 19.65 8.08 7.55
C THR A 111 19.68 6.83 6.68
N THR A 112 18.74 5.93 6.93
CA THR A 112 18.62 4.65 6.23
C THR A 112 17.22 4.50 5.68
N VAL A 113 17.07 3.82 4.54
CA VAL A 113 15.75 3.52 3.95
C VAL A 113 15.05 2.43 4.75
N ILE A 114 13.75 2.61 5.00
CA ILE A 114 12.91 1.60 5.65
C ILE A 114 12.78 0.40 4.69
N PRO A 115 13.08 -0.81 5.15
CA PRO A 115 12.88 -2.02 4.34
C PRO A 115 11.42 -2.18 3.90
N GLU A 116 11.20 -2.50 2.65
CA GLU A 116 9.88 -2.59 2.01
C GLU A 116 8.94 -3.59 2.70
N ASN A 117 9.51 -4.66 3.23
CA ASN A 117 8.78 -5.68 3.98
C ASN A 117 8.27 -5.24 5.35
N LEU A 118 8.72 -4.09 5.87
CA LEU A 118 8.17 -3.52 7.09
C LEU A 118 6.83 -2.81 6.88
N PHE A 119 6.50 -2.44 5.64
CA PHE A 119 5.19 -1.91 5.30
C PHE A 119 4.15 -3.03 5.28
N SER A 120 3.82 -3.55 6.44
CA SER A 120 2.97 -4.74 6.61
C SER A 120 1.53 -4.41 7.04
N VAL A 121 1.17 -3.15 7.12
CA VAL A 121 -0.21 -2.71 7.37
C VAL A 121 -0.75 -1.95 6.17
N MET A 122 -1.96 -2.30 5.76
CA MET A 122 -2.68 -1.64 4.67
C MET A 122 -4.03 -1.12 5.18
N TYR A 123 -4.32 0.15 4.93
CA TYR A 123 -5.67 0.71 5.08
C TYR A 123 -6.34 0.78 3.72
N ILE A 124 -7.55 0.26 3.65
CA ILE A 124 -8.39 0.28 2.46
C ILE A 124 -9.54 1.23 2.70
N LYS A 125 -9.57 2.35 1.97
CA LYS A 125 -10.68 3.29 2.00
C LYS A 125 -11.64 2.96 0.86
N GLU A 126 -12.89 2.72 1.20
CA GLU A 126 -13.92 2.28 0.27
C GLU A 126 -15.25 2.98 0.50
N ASP A 127 -16.00 3.17 -0.57
CA ASP A 127 -17.40 3.58 -0.52
C ASP A 127 -18.29 2.35 -0.59
N VAL A 128 -19.16 2.22 0.40
CA VAL A 128 -20.16 1.15 0.46
C VAL A 128 -21.51 1.73 0.10
N ILE A 129 -22.13 1.20 -0.94
CA ILE A 129 -23.40 1.68 -1.49
C ILE A 129 -24.39 0.53 -1.52
N PHE A 130 -25.60 0.73 -0.97
CA PHE A 130 -26.72 -0.20 -1.15
C PHE A 130 -27.65 0.28 -2.25
N ASP A 131 -27.76 -0.52 -3.29
CA ASP A 131 -28.68 -0.31 -4.41
C ASP A 131 -30.03 -0.99 -4.12
N ARG A 132 -31.05 -0.19 -3.89
CA ARG A 132 -32.42 -0.68 -3.63
C ARG A 132 -33.01 -1.42 -4.82
N ASN A 133 -32.73 -0.97 -6.03
CA ASN A 133 -33.31 -1.57 -7.24
C ASN A 133 -32.78 -3.00 -7.48
N ARG A 134 -31.48 -3.22 -7.21
CA ARG A 134 -30.85 -4.53 -7.38
C ARG A 134 -30.77 -5.33 -6.08
N SER A 135 -31.18 -4.73 -4.94
CA SER A 135 -31.08 -5.31 -3.59
C SER A 135 -29.68 -5.83 -3.29
N ARG A 136 -28.64 -5.07 -3.68
CA ARG A 136 -27.22 -5.45 -3.53
C ARG A 136 -26.41 -4.36 -2.92
N MET A 137 -25.36 -4.75 -2.18
CA MET A 137 -24.31 -3.86 -1.72
C MET A 137 -23.12 -3.89 -2.69
N TYR A 138 -22.59 -2.71 -2.97
CA TYR A 138 -21.38 -2.52 -3.78
C TYR A 138 -20.31 -1.86 -2.95
N TRP A 139 -19.06 -2.30 -3.11
CA TRP A 139 -17.87 -1.74 -2.48
C TRP A 139 -16.97 -1.16 -3.56
N TYR A 140 -16.69 0.12 -3.47
CA TYR A 140 -15.83 0.85 -4.39
C TYR A 140 -14.57 1.27 -3.66
N ILE A 141 -13.48 0.52 -3.83
CA ILE A 141 -12.20 0.89 -3.24
C ILE A 141 -11.72 2.17 -3.91
N ARG A 142 -11.34 3.15 -3.09
CA ARG A 142 -10.84 4.47 -3.53
C ARG A 142 -9.34 4.57 -3.38
N THR A 143 -8.85 4.20 -2.21
CA THR A 143 -7.46 4.43 -1.84
C THR A 143 -6.91 3.24 -1.07
N LEU A 144 -5.68 2.89 -1.36
CA LEU A 144 -4.86 1.99 -0.57
C LEU A 144 -3.79 2.82 0.14
N THR A 145 -3.63 2.63 1.44
CA THR A 145 -2.61 3.29 2.23
C THR A 145 -1.71 2.24 2.87
N LEU A 146 -0.44 2.23 2.50
CA LEU A 146 0.56 1.40 3.14
C LEU A 146 1.22 2.14 4.29
N THR A 147 1.50 1.42 5.38
CA THR A 147 2.21 1.95 6.54
C THR A 147 2.97 0.86 7.29
N VAL A 148 3.91 1.29 8.11
CA VAL A 148 4.66 0.41 9.00
C VAL A 148 3.88 0.27 10.31
N PRO A 149 3.71 -0.95 10.85
CA PRO A 149 3.01 -1.14 12.11
C PRO A 149 3.76 -0.45 13.27
N GLY A 150 3.02 0.16 14.19
CA GLY A 150 3.57 0.82 15.38
C GLY A 150 4.05 -0.16 16.46
N LYS A 151 4.91 -1.12 16.09
CA LYS A 151 5.48 -2.10 17.05
C LYS A 151 6.59 -1.44 17.88
N PRO A 152 6.67 -1.71 19.22
CA PRO A 152 7.72 -1.15 20.09
C PRO A 152 9.15 -1.44 19.59
N GLU A 153 9.36 -2.59 18.94
CA GLU A 153 10.62 -3.00 18.34
C GLU A 153 11.05 -2.01 17.24
N TYR A 154 10.11 -1.52 16.43
CA TYR A 154 10.37 -0.58 15.34
C TYR A 154 10.60 0.84 15.84
N VAL A 155 10.01 1.22 16.98
CA VAL A 155 10.32 2.49 17.66
C VAL A 155 11.79 2.52 18.05
N ASN A 156 12.29 1.45 18.67
CA ASN A 156 13.66 1.36 19.15
C ASN A 156 14.68 1.20 18.01
N GLN A 157 14.33 0.43 16.99
CA GLN A 157 15.27 0.09 15.92
C GLN A 157 15.27 1.12 14.78
N TYR A 158 14.11 1.70 14.46
CA TYR A 158 13.92 2.56 13.28
C TYR A 158 13.42 3.97 13.63
N GLY A 159 13.17 4.26 14.90
CA GLY A 159 12.62 5.56 15.32
C GLY A 159 11.18 5.82 14.83
N ILE A 160 10.46 4.78 14.44
CA ILE A 160 9.07 4.87 13.93
C ILE A 160 8.13 5.09 15.10
N THR A 161 7.67 6.32 15.31
CA THR A 161 6.91 6.74 16.49
C THR A 161 5.46 6.29 16.49
N GLY A 162 4.94 5.82 15.37
CA GLY A 162 3.56 5.34 15.28
C GLY A 162 3.19 4.80 13.91
N GLU A 163 2.09 4.06 13.84
CA GLU A 163 1.61 3.41 12.61
C GLU A 163 1.31 4.40 11.47
N LEU A 164 0.98 5.65 11.79
CA LEU A 164 0.66 6.67 10.78
C LEU A 164 1.81 7.68 10.55
N SER A 165 3.01 7.40 11.02
CA SER A 165 4.17 8.28 10.80
C SER A 165 4.77 8.15 9.40
N ASN A 166 4.78 6.93 8.85
CA ASN A 166 5.35 6.60 7.55
C ASN A 166 4.27 6.03 6.64
N VAL A 167 3.51 6.91 5.97
CA VAL A 167 2.35 6.53 5.15
C VAL A 167 2.56 6.80 3.68
N LEU A 168 2.10 5.88 2.84
CA LEU A 168 2.10 5.96 1.39
C LEU A 168 0.66 5.75 0.90
N HIS A 169 0.05 6.80 0.35
CA HIS A 169 -1.31 6.74 -0.18
C HIS A 169 -1.28 6.55 -1.68
N PHE A 170 -1.98 5.52 -2.16
CA PHE A 170 -2.11 5.16 -3.56
C PHE A 170 -3.56 5.22 -4.00
N LYS A 171 -3.82 5.77 -5.18
CA LYS A 171 -5.13 5.70 -5.81
C LYS A 171 -5.37 4.28 -6.33
N TYR A 172 -6.49 3.66 -5.94
CA TYR A 172 -6.76 2.25 -6.25
C TYR A 172 -6.77 1.95 -7.75
N ASP A 173 -7.40 2.81 -8.55
CA ASP A 173 -7.50 2.58 -10.00
C ASP A 173 -6.11 2.57 -10.66
N GLU A 174 -5.19 3.46 -10.25
CA GLU A 174 -3.79 3.47 -10.73
C GLU A 174 -3.03 2.21 -10.30
N VAL A 175 -3.25 1.73 -9.08
CA VAL A 175 -2.66 0.45 -8.61
C VAL A 175 -3.12 -0.72 -9.48
N VAL A 176 -4.42 -0.80 -9.79
CA VAL A 176 -4.96 -1.86 -10.65
C VAL A 176 -4.36 -1.82 -12.05
N GLU A 177 -4.22 -0.63 -12.63
CA GLU A 177 -3.59 -0.45 -13.95
C GLU A 177 -2.13 -0.93 -13.95
N VAL A 178 -1.36 -0.54 -12.94
CA VAL A 178 0.04 -0.95 -12.79
C VAL A 178 0.16 -2.46 -12.62
N LEU A 179 -0.61 -3.07 -11.70
CA LEU A 179 -0.54 -4.51 -11.44
C LEU A 179 -1.02 -5.37 -12.62
N ARG A 180 -1.84 -4.84 -13.53
CA ARG A 180 -2.27 -5.49 -14.77
C ARG A 180 -1.27 -5.31 -15.92
N SER A 181 -0.34 -4.40 -15.80
CA SER A 181 0.69 -4.21 -16.84
C SER A 181 1.58 -5.44 -16.94
N GLU A 182 2.09 -5.74 -18.15
CA GLU A 182 2.97 -6.90 -18.41
C GLU A 182 4.18 -6.95 -17.48
N LYS A 183 4.67 -5.79 -17.05
CA LYS A 183 5.83 -5.66 -16.16
C LYS A 183 5.61 -6.27 -14.76
N TYR A 184 4.38 -6.24 -14.26
CA TYR A 184 4.04 -6.64 -12.89
C TYR A 184 3.05 -7.82 -12.82
N ALA A 185 2.38 -8.17 -13.92
CA ALA A 185 1.30 -9.17 -13.94
C ALA A 185 1.75 -10.53 -13.42
N ASP A 186 2.93 -11.00 -13.80
CA ASP A 186 3.46 -12.31 -13.38
C ASP A 186 3.87 -12.36 -11.89
N ARG A 187 3.96 -11.22 -11.22
CA ARG A 187 4.40 -11.07 -9.82
C ARG A 187 3.25 -10.70 -8.87
N ALA A 188 2.10 -10.33 -9.42
CA ALA A 188 0.96 -9.80 -8.67
C ALA A 188 -0.05 -10.87 -8.22
N ILE A 189 0.34 -12.15 -8.21
CA ILE A 189 -0.52 -13.29 -7.83
C ILE A 189 -0.27 -13.70 -6.39
#